data_6982f76033851b35325d55db709e2fa4
#
_entry.id   6982f76033851b35325d55db709e2fa4
#
_cell.length_a   1.000
_cell.length_b   1.000
_cell.length_c   1.000
_cell.angle_alpha   90.00
_cell.angle_beta   90.00
_cell.angle_gamma   90.00
#
_symmetry.space_group_name_H-M   'P 1'
#
loop_
_entity.id
_entity.type
_entity.pdbx_description
1 polymer ?
#
loop_
_entity_poly.entity_id
_entity_poly.type
_entity_poly.pdbx_seq_one_letter_code
_entity_poly.pdbx_strand_id
1 'polypeptide(L)'
;MAALGLRAIRIYTILRPCFYAELAAYNRAHTDAPLYLVQGVWIPEEQFLAGRDLYAPAVRLGFLREIDDAVKAVHGELRRSSRRGAASGTWTADVSPWLLAYSLGVEWDPVATKASDEKNAGAPPYRGTYFSSTADASPTESWLARALDTCASDEARRGLSVPLTFTNWPTTDPLAHPDEPLAREDLVSVDAAHVRANVAWPGGFFASYHAYPYYPDFQRHEAALRK
;
A
#
# COMPACT_ATOMS: atom_id res chain seq x y z
N MET A 1 -23.01 9.38 -2.40
CA MET A 1 -21.59 9.83 -2.44
C MET A 1 -21.41 11.07 -3.31
N ALA A 2 -21.84 11.07 -4.55
CA ALA A 2 -21.72 12.26 -5.43
C ALA A 2 -22.36 13.53 -4.85
N ALA A 3 -23.53 13.43 -4.23
CA ALA A 3 -24.20 14.56 -3.56
C ALA A 3 -23.40 15.16 -2.40
N LEU A 4 -22.43 14.42 -1.87
CA LEU A 4 -21.50 14.89 -0.81
C LEU A 4 -20.18 15.42 -1.37
N GLY A 5 -20.06 15.54 -2.69
CA GLY A 5 -18.84 16.00 -3.36
C GLY A 5 -17.70 14.97 -3.40
N LEU A 6 -17.93 13.72 -2.99
CA LEU A 6 -16.91 12.66 -3.02
C LEU A 6 -16.59 12.29 -4.47
N ARG A 7 -15.30 12.26 -4.82
CA ARG A 7 -14.77 11.94 -6.15
C ARG A 7 -13.82 10.76 -6.16
N ALA A 8 -13.36 10.30 -5.00
CA ALA A 8 -12.48 9.14 -4.90
C ALA A 8 -12.92 8.22 -3.77
N ILE A 9 -12.72 6.94 -3.97
CA ILE A 9 -12.94 5.87 -2.99
C ILE A 9 -11.62 5.15 -2.81
N ARG A 10 -11.14 5.04 -1.57
CA ARG A 10 -10.04 4.14 -1.23
C ARG A 10 -10.61 2.85 -0.65
N ILE A 11 -10.14 1.73 -1.14
CA ILE A 11 -10.38 0.40 -0.57
C ILE A 11 -9.05 -0.19 -0.10
N TYR A 12 -9.08 -1.01 0.96
CA TYR A 12 -7.85 -1.54 1.58
C TYR A 12 -7.40 -2.87 0.96
N THR A 13 -8.37 -3.64 0.44
CA THR A 13 -8.14 -4.99 -0.11
C THR A 13 -8.92 -5.16 -1.40
N ILE A 14 -8.71 -6.27 -2.10
CA ILE A 14 -9.54 -6.65 -3.23
C ILE A 14 -10.95 -6.97 -2.73
N LEU A 15 -11.93 -6.19 -3.17
CA LEU A 15 -13.35 -6.41 -2.85
C LEU A 15 -13.98 -7.45 -3.78
N ARG A 16 -15.22 -7.84 -3.48
CA ARG A 16 -15.96 -8.80 -4.32
C ARG A 16 -16.21 -8.25 -5.73
N PRO A 17 -16.37 -9.13 -6.74
CA PRO A 17 -16.59 -8.72 -8.13
C PRO A 17 -17.71 -7.70 -8.33
N CYS A 18 -18.79 -7.80 -7.55
CA CYS A 18 -19.90 -6.85 -7.64
C CYS A 18 -19.51 -5.40 -7.37
N PHE A 19 -18.53 -5.14 -6.48
CA PHE A 19 -18.05 -3.77 -6.24
C PHE A 19 -17.51 -3.13 -7.52
N TYR A 20 -16.67 -3.85 -8.26
CA TYR A 20 -16.07 -3.35 -9.51
C TYR A 20 -17.12 -3.20 -10.61
N ALA A 21 -18.07 -4.13 -10.68
CA ALA A 21 -19.17 -4.06 -11.62
C ALA A 21 -20.05 -2.83 -11.37
N GLU A 22 -20.42 -2.57 -10.12
CA GLU A 22 -21.22 -1.41 -9.72
C GLU A 22 -20.45 -0.09 -9.94
N LEU A 23 -19.15 -0.05 -9.60
CA LEU A 23 -18.33 1.13 -9.86
C LEU A 23 -18.27 1.46 -11.36
N ALA A 24 -18.04 0.45 -12.20
CA ALA A 24 -18.03 0.62 -13.66
C ALA A 24 -19.40 1.06 -14.18
N ALA A 25 -20.49 0.46 -13.71
CA ALA A 25 -21.85 0.83 -14.11
C ALA A 25 -22.19 2.27 -13.70
N TYR A 26 -21.87 2.64 -12.46
CA TYR A 26 -22.04 4.01 -11.96
C TYR A 26 -21.28 5.03 -12.83
N ASN A 27 -20.00 4.78 -13.08
CA ASN A 27 -19.16 5.73 -13.80
C ASN A 27 -19.57 5.88 -15.28
N ARG A 28 -20.06 4.83 -15.93
CA ARG A 28 -20.63 4.91 -17.27
C ARG A 28 -21.90 5.75 -17.32
N ALA A 29 -22.69 5.73 -16.24
CA ALA A 29 -23.92 6.52 -16.14
C ALA A 29 -23.66 7.98 -15.68
N HIS A 30 -22.49 8.28 -15.12
CA HIS A 30 -22.13 9.59 -14.53
C HIS A 30 -20.79 10.08 -15.05
N THR A 31 -20.68 10.24 -16.37
CA THR A 31 -19.43 10.60 -17.08
C THR A 31 -18.87 11.96 -16.68
N ASP A 32 -19.72 12.89 -16.29
CA ASP A 32 -19.38 14.24 -15.78
C ASP A 32 -18.93 14.25 -14.32
N ALA A 33 -19.21 13.18 -13.58
CA ALA A 33 -18.94 13.07 -12.15
C ALA A 33 -18.49 11.66 -11.72
N PRO A 34 -17.48 11.04 -12.37
CA PRO A 34 -17.06 9.70 -12.04
C PRO A 34 -16.47 9.61 -10.64
N LEU A 35 -16.51 8.41 -10.07
CA LEU A 35 -15.82 8.05 -8.84
C LEU A 35 -14.51 7.33 -9.19
N TYR A 36 -13.40 7.87 -8.73
CA TYR A 36 -12.08 7.28 -8.92
C TYR A 36 -11.76 6.29 -7.82
N LEU A 37 -10.97 5.27 -8.15
CA LEU A 37 -10.57 4.19 -7.25
C LEU A 37 -9.11 4.36 -6.82
N VAL A 38 -8.85 4.34 -5.51
CA VAL A 38 -7.54 4.00 -4.95
C VAL A 38 -7.60 2.56 -4.49
N GLN A 39 -6.91 1.68 -5.22
CA GLN A 39 -6.89 0.25 -4.94
C GLN A 39 -5.84 -0.07 -3.89
N GLY A 40 -6.28 -0.54 -2.73
CA GLY A 40 -5.39 -1.06 -1.70
C GLY A 40 -4.99 -2.52 -1.96
N VAL A 41 -3.77 -2.87 -1.56
CA VAL A 41 -3.22 -4.22 -1.64
C VAL A 41 -2.65 -4.60 -0.28
N TRP A 42 -3.33 -5.49 0.44
CA TRP A 42 -2.96 -5.89 1.79
C TRP A 42 -1.89 -6.99 1.77
N ILE A 43 -0.92 -6.93 2.68
CA ILE A 43 0.09 -8.00 2.83
C ILE A 43 -0.52 -9.24 3.49
N PRO A 44 0.14 -10.41 3.44
CA PRO A 44 -0.15 -11.54 4.32
C PRO A 44 0.22 -11.24 5.78
N GLU A 45 -0.56 -10.39 6.44
CA GLU A 45 -0.22 -9.79 7.71
C GLU A 45 -0.08 -10.82 8.84
N GLU A 46 -0.97 -11.81 8.91
CA GLU A 46 -0.87 -12.88 9.92
C GLU A 46 0.49 -13.61 9.85
N GLN A 47 0.96 -13.91 8.62
CA GLN A 47 2.25 -14.55 8.40
C GLN A 47 3.41 -13.61 8.73
N PHE A 48 3.27 -12.32 8.41
CA PHE A 48 4.26 -11.31 8.75
C PHE A 48 4.40 -11.15 10.27
N LEU A 49 3.29 -10.97 10.99
CA LEU A 49 3.28 -10.81 12.44
C LEU A 49 3.83 -12.06 13.16
N ALA A 50 3.45 -13.26 12.68
CA ALA A 50 3.93 -14.51 13.25
C ALA A 50 5.44 -14.74 13.01
N GLY A 51 5.91 -14.47 11.78
CA GLY A 51 7.31 -14.70 11.38
C GLY A 51 8.23 -13.52 11.64
N ARG A 52 7.70 -12.31 11.71
CA ARG A 52 8.43 -11.04 11.82
C ARG A 52 9.54 -10.95 10.78
N ASP A 53 9.18 -11.23 9.52
CA ASP A 53 10.14 -11.25 8.41
C ASP A 53 9.41 -11.04 7.07
N LEU A 54 9.56 -9.86 6.49
CA LEU A 54 8.99 -9.49 5.19
C LEU A 54 9.61 -10.29 4.03
N TYR A 55 10.87 -10.71 4.18
CA TYR A 55 11.58 -11.45 3.16
C TYR A 55 11.25 -12.95 3.17
N ALA A 56 10.60 -13.46 4.23
CA ALA A 56 10.15 -14.84 4.29
C ALA A 56 9.32 -15.21 3.06
N PRO A 57 9.55 -16.38 2.42
CA PRO A 57 8.86 -16.77 1.19
C PRO A 57 7.33 -16.69 1.28
N ALA A 58 6.76 -17.06 2.43
CA ALA A 58 5.29 -17.01 2.64
C ALA A 58 4.74 -15.58 2.53
N VAL A 59 5.42 -14.60 3.13
CA VAL A 59 5.04 -13.19 3.09
C VAL A 59 5.31 -12.61 1.71
N ARG A 60 6.55 -12.73 1.24
CA ARG A 60 6.98 -12.15 -0.03
C ARG A 60 6.17 -12.67 -1.22
N LEU A 61 6.09 -13.99 -1.40
CA LEU A 61 5.36 -14.58 -2.53
C LEU A 61 3.84 -14.39 -2.38
N GLY A 62 3.34 -14.39 -1.14
CA GLY A 62 1.94 -14.09 -0.86
C GLY A 62 1.57 -12.67 -1.30
N PHE A 63 2.42 -11.70 -0.99
CA PHE A 63 2.18 -10.30 -1.36
C PHE A 63 2.30 -10.05 -2.86
N LEU A 64 3.31 -10.64 -3.52
CA LEU A 64 3.44 -10.53 -4.98
C LEU A 64 2.21 -11.10 -5.70
N ARG A 65 1.65 -12.21 -5.20
CA ARG A 65 0.38 -12.74 -5.75
C ARG A 65 -0.80 -11.80 -5.50
N GLU A 66 -0.87 -11.18 -4.32
CA GLU A 66 -1.95 -10.24 -4.02
C GLU A 66 -1.86 -8.97 -4.88
N ILE A 67 -0.65 -8.50 -5.22
CA ILE A 67 -0.42 -7.41 -6.17
C ILE A 67 -0.92 -7.80 -7.56
N ASP A 68 -0.50 -8.95 -8.10
CA ASP A 68 -0.95 -9.47 -9.41
C ASP A 68 -2.47 -9.64 -9.45
N ASP A 69 -3.06 -10.19 -8.38
CA ASP A 69 -4.50 -10.35 -8.25
C ASP A 69 -5.23 -8.99 -8.22
N ALA A 70 -4.67 -7.97 -7.53
CA ALA A 70 -5.27 -6.64 -7.47
C ALA A 70 -5.26 -5.94 -8.83
N VAL A 71 -4.15 -6.03 -9.55
CA VAL A 71 -4.04 -5.52 -10.93
C VAL A 71 -5.07 -6.23 -11.83
N LYS A 72 -5.15 -7.54 -11.78
CA LYS A 72 -6.16 -8.31 -12.56
C LYS A 72 -7.59 -7.96 -12.16
N ALA A 73 -7.87 -7.68 -10.87
CA ALA A 73 -9.21 -7.28 -10.43
C ALA A 73 -9.62 -5.94 -11.01
N VAL A 74 -8.71 -4.97 -11.04
CA VAL A 74 -8.92 -3.64 -11.62
C VAL A 74 -9.21 -3.73 -13.12
N HIS A 75 -8.51 -4.59 -13.85
CA HIS A 75 -8.68 -4.81 -15.29
C HIS A 75 -9.80 -5.81 -15.65
N GLY A 76 -10.53 -6.36 -14.66
CA GLY A 76 -11.61 -7.31 -14.91
C GLY A 76 -11.14 -8.69 -15.40
N GLU A 77 -9.94 -9.10 -15.04
CA GLU A 77 -9.28 -10.34 -15.51
C GLU A 77 -9.11 -11.39 -14.42
N LEU A 78 -9.45 -11.05 -13.15
CA LEU A 78 -9.20 -11.94 -12.02
C LEU A 78 -10.20 -13.09 -11.95
N ARG A 79 -9.67 -14.30 -11.77
CA ARG A 79 -10.43 -15.47 -11.29
C ARG A 79 -9.77 -15.99 -10.04
N ARG A 80 -10.49 -15.96 -8.92
CA ARG A 80 -9.97 -16.37 -7.61
C ARG A 80 -10.91 -17.37 -6.97
N SER A 81 -10.38 -18.55 -6.66
CA SER A 81 -11.09 -19.57 -5.89
C SER A 81 -11.36 -19.11 -4.46
N SER A 82 -12.37 -19.71 -3.83
CA SER A 82 -12.69 -19.41 -2.44
C SER A 82 -11.51 -19.71 -1.51
N ARG A 83 -11.14 -18.73 -0.71
CA ARG A 83 -10.19 -18.87 0.40
C ARG A 83 -10.65 -18.03 1.59
N ARG A 84 -10.35 -18.51 2.79
CA ARG A 84 -10.71 -17.80 4.02
C ARG A 84 -10.08 -16.40 4.05
N GLY A 85 -10.86 -15.40 4.46
CA GLY A 85 -10.39 -14.03 4.64
C GLY A 85 -10.18 -13.23 3.35
N ALA A 86 -10.52 -13.77 2.17
CA ALA A 86 -10.36 -13.05 0.91
C ALA A 86 -11.61 -13.13 0.03
N ALA A 87 -11.84 -12.08 -0.77
CA ALA A 87 -12.86 -12.11 -1.79
C ALA A 87 -12.53 -13.18 -2.84
N SER A 88 -13.57 -13.84 -3.36
CA SER A 88 -13.48 -14.88 -4.38
C SER A 88 -14.53 -14.66 -5.46
N GLY A 89 -14.32 -15.23 -6.64
CA GLY A 89 -15.22 -15.12 -7.79
C GLY A 89 -14.48 -14.81 -9.08
N THR A 90 -15.22 -14.24 -10.02
CA THR A 90 -14.68 -13.81 -11.33
C THR A 90 -14.95 -12.32 -11.50
N TRP A 91 -13.90 -11.53 -11.64
CA TRP A 91 -13.95 -10.11 -11.96
C TRP A 91 -13.95 -9.95 -13.48
N THR A 92 -14.96 -9.27 -14.01
CA THR A 92 -15.13 -9.08 -15.47
C THR A 92 -15.34 -7.63 -15.83
N ALA A 93 -15.42 -6.75 -14.84
CA ALA A 93 -15.59 -5.33 -15.06
C ALA A 93 -14.23 -4.61 -14.99
N ASP A 94 -13.80 -4.06 -16.11
CA ASP A 94 -12.64 -3.20 -16.19
C ASP A 94 -12.98 -1.82 -15.57
N VAL A 95 -12.25 -1.45 -14.53
CA VAL A 95 -12.33 -0.15 -13.85
C VAL A 95 -11.02 0.65 -13.97
N SER A 96 -10.06 0.15 -14.75
CA SER A 96 -8.78 0.82 -14.96
C SER A 96 -8.90 2.26 -15.50
N PRO A 97 -9.92 2.64 -16.30
CA PRO A 97 -10.10 4.03 -16.72
C PRO A 97 -10.38 5.00 -15.56
N TRP A 98 -10.80 4.48 -14.41
CA TRP A 98 -11.08 5.27 -13.20
C TRP A 98 -10.12 4.94 -12.05
N LEU A 99 -9.04 4.23 -12.33
CA LEU A 99 -8.01 3.98 -11.35
C LEU A 99 -7.20 5.26 -11.10
N LEU A 100 -7.22 5.72 -9.85
CA LEU A 100 -6.47 6.90 -9.43
C LEU A 100 -5.06 6.54 -8.95
N ALA A 101 -4.94 5.46 -8.17
CA ALA A 101 -3.67 5.01 -7.60
C ALA A 101 -3.77 3.59 -7.04
N TYR A 102 -2.60 2.98 -6.79
CA TYR A 102 -2.47 1.83 -5.89
C TYR A 102 -1.84 2.25 -4.56
N SER A 103 -2.34 1.67 -3.46
CA SER A 103 -1.76 1.83 -2.12
C SER A 103 -1.39 0.46 -1.55
N LEU A 104 -0.11 0.17 -1.45
CA LEU A 104 0.41 -1.13 -1.02
C LEU A 104 0.65 -1.17 0.49
N GLY A 105 0.50 -2.34 1.10
CA GLY A 105 0.90 -2.58 2.49
C GLY A 105 -0.18 -2.28 3.52
N VAL A 106 0.26 -2.09 4.74
CA VAL A 106 -0.56 -2.00 5.96
C VAL A 106 -0.03 -0.90 6.88
N GLU A 107 -0.66 -0.70 8.03
CA GLU A 107 -0.06 -0.03 9.18
C GLU A 107 1.00 -0.98 9.76
N TRP A 108 2.27 -0.65 9.57
CA TRP A 108 3.38 -1.55 9.90
C TRP A 108 3.49 -1.75 11.41
N ASP A 109 3.40 -3.01 11.89
CA ASP A 109 3.69 -3.29 13.29
C ASP A 109 5.16 -2.99 13.58
N PRO A 110 5.50 -2.08 14.50
CA PRO A 110 6.86 -1.61 14.69
C PRO A 110 7.80 -2.70 15.19
N VAL A 111 7.30 -3.64 16.03
CA VAL A 111 8.12 -4.74 16.56
C VAL A 111 8.43 -5.76 15.47
N ALA A 112 7.45 -6.12 14.65
CA ALA A 112 7.64 -7.04 13.54
C ALA A 112 8.52 -6.42 12.44
N THR A 113 8.34 -5.13 12.14
CA THR A 113 9.14 -4.39 11.15
C THR A 113 10.60 -4.29 11.58
N LYS A 114 10.87 -3.87 12.81
CA LYS A 114 12.23 -3.84 13.37
C LYS A 114 12.90 -5.21 13.32
N ALA A 115 12.20 -6.25 13.76
CA ALA A 115 12.74 -7.61 13.73
C ALA A 115 13.02 -8.10 12.31
N SER A 116 12.17 -7.72 11.33
CA SER A 116 12.40 -8.00 9.91
C SER A 116 13.65 -7.28 9.39
N ASP A 117 13.85 -6.02 9.74
CA ASP A 117 15.01 -5.25 9.33
C ASP A 117 16.30 -5.83 9.94
N GLU A 118 16.29 -6.20 11.21
CA GLU A 118 17.42 -6.84 11.87
C GLU A 118 17.80 -8.18 11.22
N LYS A 119 16.81 -9.02 10.88
CA LYS A 119 17.04 -10.29 10.18
C LYS A 119 17.65 -10.10 8.79
N ASN A 120 17.32 -9.01 8.14
CA ASN A 120 17.69 -8.73 6.74
C ASN A 120 18.65 -7.55 6.60
N ALA A 121 19.42 -7.23 7.65
CA ALA A 121 20.34 -6.09 7.70
C ALA A 121 21.38 -6.07 6.56
N GLY A 122 21.65 -7.22 5.94
CA GLY A 122 22.55 -7.34 4.77
C GLY A 122 21.83 -7.22 3.43
N ALA A 123 20.51 -6.94 3.39
CA ALA A 123 19.79 -6.79 2.13
C ALA A 123 20.26 -5.54 1.40
N PRO A 124 20.66 -5.64 0.12
CA PRO A 124 21.10 -4.47 -0.63
C PRO A 124 19.92 -3.55 -0.97
N PRO A 125 20.18 -2.26 -1.20
CA PRO A 125 19.20 -1.34 -1.75
C PRO A 125 18.59 -1.89 -3.05
N TYR A 126 17.29 -1.75 -3.21
CA TYR A 126 16.60 -2.27 -4.39
C TYR A 126 16.83 -1.37 -5.61
N ARG A 127 17.05 -1.99 -6.76
CA ARG A 127 17.24 -1.31 -8.06
C ARG A 127 16.32 -1.98 -9.08
N GLY A 128 15.14 -1.42 -9.30
CA GLY A 128 14.17 -1.90 -10.29
C GLY A 128 14.11 -1.03 -11.54
N THR A 129 13.24 -1.40 -12.47
CA THR A 129 12.99 -0.64 -13.69
C THR A 129 12.19 0.62 -13.40
N TYR A 130 11.14 0.50 -12.62
CA TYR A 130 10.17 1.57 -12.35
C TYR A 130 10.34 2.19 -10.96
N PHE A 131 10.83 1.40 -9.99
CA PHE A 131 11.08 1.86 -8.63
C PHE A 131 12.44 1.41 -8.14
N SER A 132 13.00 2.20 -7.25
CA SER A 132 14.25 1.91 -6.55
C SER A 132 14.21 2.46 -5.13
N SER A 133 15.06 1.92 -4.24
CA SER A 133 15.33 2.52 -2.94
C SER A 133 16.64 3.31 -2.95
N THR A 134 16.78 4.25 -2.01
CA THR A 134 18.01 4.98 -1.77
C THR A 134 19.10 4.06 -1.22
N ALA A 135 20.34 4.56 -1.14
CA ALA A 135 21.47 3.76 -0.66
C ALA A 135 21.41 3.50 0.86
N ASP A 136 20.73 4.36 1.58
CA ASP A 136 20.52 4.36 3.04
C ASP A 136 19.18 3.77 3.45
N ALA A 137 18.38 3.27 2.48
CA ALA A 137 17.10 2.65 2.75
C ALA A 137 17.23 1.40 3.64
N SER A 138 16.31 1.26 4.58
CA SER A 138 16.15 0.05 5.38
C SER A 138 15.79 -1.17 4.52
N PRO A 139 15.95 -2.40 5.05
CA PRO A 139 15.44 -3.60 4.38
C PRO A 139 13.94 -3.52 4.06
N THR A 140 13.12 -3.03 4.97
CA THR A 140 11.67 -2.84 4.75
C THR A 140 11.41 -1.87 3.59
N GLU A 141 12.09 -0.73 3.53
CA GLU A 141 11.94 0.25 2.45
C GLU A 141 12.41 -0.31 1.10
N SER A 142 13.50 -1.06 1.10
CA SER A 142 13.98 -1.78 -0.10
C SER A 142 13.00 -2.84 -0.57
N TRP A 143 12.36 -3.56 0.37
CA TRP A 143 11.30 -4.52 0.07
C TRP A 143 10.05 -3.85 -0.50
N LEU A 144 9.66 -2.67 0.04
CA LEU A 144 8.54 -1.87 -0.46
C LEU A 144 8.82 -1.34 -1.88
N ALA A 145 10.03 -0.84 -2.15
CA ALA A 145 10.43 -0.42 -3.49
C ALA A 145 10.29 -1.57 -4.50
N ARG A 146 10.65 -2.81 -4.12
CA ARG A 146 10.44 -4.00 -4.96
C ARG A 146 8.95 -4.30 -5.19
N ALA A 147 8.12 -4.18 -4.17
CA ALA A 147 6.69 -4.40 -4.31
C ALA A 147 6.04 -3.39 -5.26
N LEU A 148 6.41 -2.12 -5.14
CA LEU A 148 5.97 -1.04 -6.04
C LEU A 148 6.45 -1.28 -7.48
N ASP A 149 7.71 -1.69 -7.67
CA ASP A 149 8.26 -2.01 -8.98
C ASP A 149 7.51 -3.18 -9.65
N THR A 150 7.08 -4.18 -8.85
CA THR A 150 6.27 -5.29 -9.35
C THR A 150 4.91 -4.80 -9.81
N CYS A 151 4.21 -3.99 -9.01
CA CYS A 151 2.91 -3.41 -9.37
C CYS A 151 3.04 -2.55 -10.64
N ALA A 152 4.05 -1.69 -10.70
CA ALA A 152 4.36 -0.88 -11.87
C ALA A 152 4.64 -1.73 -13.12
N SER A 153 5.39 -2.83 -12.96
CA SER A 153 5.68 -3.76 -14.06
C SER A 153 4.43 -4.42 -14.61
N ASP A 154 3.49 -4.79 -13.72
CA ASP A 154 2.22 -5.41 -14.10
C ASP A 154 1.32 -4.44 -14.88
N GLU A 155 1.25 -3.19 -14.45
CA GLU A 155 0.50 -2.13 -15.12
C GLU A 155 1.16 -1.69 -16.44
N ALA A 156 2.48 -1.54 -16.45
CA ALA A 156 3.21 -1.15 -17.66
C ALA A 156 3.00 -2.14 -18.83
N ARG A 157 2.86 -3.44 -18.53
CA ARG A 157 2.53 -4.44 -19.56
C ARG A 157 1.13 -4.24 -20.16
N ARG A 158 0.26 -3.51 -19.46
CA ARG A 158 -1.08 -3.11 -19.93
C ARG A 158 -1.12 -1.71 -20.51
N GLY A 159 0.02 -1.02 -20.56
CA GLY A 159 0.14 0.36 -21.04
C GLY A 159 -0.41 1.41 -20.10
N LEU A 160 -0.60 1.09 -18.82
CA LEU A 160 -1.09 2.01 -17.80
C LEU A 160 0.05 2.46 -16.87
N SER A 161 0.00 3.73 -16.49
CA SER A 161 0.90 4.32 -15.49
C SER A 161 0.11 5.27 -14.60
N VAL A 162 -0.07 4.88 -13.35
CA VAL A 162 -0.78 5.65 -12.31
C VAL A 162 0.12 5.87 -11.11
N PRO A 163 -0.17 6.86 -10.25
CA PRO A 163 0.56 7.04 -9.00
C PRO A 163 0.54 5.78 -8.14
N LEU A 164 1.67 5.42 -7.56
CA LEU A 164 1.77 4.34 -6.59
C LEU A 164 2.20 4.88 -5.23
N THR A 165 1.79 4.22 -4.17
CA THR A 165 2.19 4.52 -2.80
C THR A 165 2.20 3.27 -1.94
N PHE A 166 2.79 3.37 -0.77
CA PHE A 166 2.56 2.42 0.31
C PHE A 166 1.91 3.11 1.51
N THR A 167 1.15 2.35 2.28
CA THR A 167 0.56 2.85 3.51
C THR A 167 1.62 2.99 4.58
N ASN A 168 1.54 4.07 5.37
CA ASN A 168 2.29 4.26 6.59
C ASN A 168 1.40 4.91 7.66
N TRP A 169 1.89 5.07 8.86
CA TRP A 169 1.18 5.63 10.00
C TRP A 169 2.16 6.22 11.03
N PRO A 170 1.71 7.02 12.03
CA PRO A 170 2.60 7.71 12.94
C PRO A 170 3.57 6.82 13.72
N THR A 171 3.15 5.58 14.07
CA THR A 171 4.00 4.64 14.82
C THR A 171 5.27 4.20 14.08
N THR A 172 5.31 4.33 12.75
CA THR A 172 6.46 3.98 11.92
C THR A 172 6.84 5.08 10.93
N ASP A 173 6.40 6.31 11.17
CA ASP A 173 6.82 7.46 10.38
C ASP A 173 8.30 7.83 10.70
N PRO A 174 8.93 8.72 9.90
CA PRO A 174 10.33 9.13 10.13
C PRO A 174 10.49 10.25 11.16
N LEU A 175 9.42 10.64 11.87
CA LEU A 175 9.47 11.69 12.87
C LEU A 175 9.85 11.10 14.24
N ALA A 176 10.45 11.90 15.09
CA ALA A 176 10.73 11.55 16.47
C ALA A 176 9.64 12.11 17.38
N HIS A 177 9.11 11.30 18.27
CA HIS A 177 8.03 11.64 19.19
C HIS A 177 8.52 11.46 20.65
N PRO A 178 9.38 12.37 21.18
CA PRO A 178 10.06 12.18 22.46
C PRO A 178 9.11 12.08 23.65
N ASP A 179 7.89 12.59 23.51
CA ASP A 179 6.84 12.54 24.53
C ASP A 179 5.91 11.32 24.41
N GLU A 180 6.24 10.38 23.50
CA GLU A 180 5.43 9.17 23.29
C GLU A 180 5.53 8.24 24.50
N PRO A 181 4.41 7.85 25.14
CA PRO A 181 4.43 7.04 26.35
C PRO A 181 4.69 5.55 26.09
N LEU A 182 4.55 5.10 24.86
CA LEU A 182 4.67 3.68 24.50
C LEU A 182 6.04 3.40 23.89
N ALA A 183 6.80 2.48 24.47
CA ALA A 183 8.14 2.14 24.01
C ALA A 183 8.21 1.56 22.57
N ARG A 184 7.08 1.24 21.96
CA ARG A 184 7.01 0.76 20.58
C ARG A 184 6.86 1.88 19.54
N GLU A 185 6.46 3.07 19.96
CA GLU A 185 6.48 4.24 19.10
C GLU A 185 7.95 4.63 18.85
N ASP A 186 8.26 5.21 17.72
CA ASP A 186 9.64 5.54 17.31
C ASP A 186 10.64 4.34 17.33
N LEU A 187 10.14 3.10 17.40
CA LEU A 187 10.98 1.91 17.46
C LEU A 187 11.68 1.61 16.12
N VAL A 188 11.04 1.95 15.01
CA VAL A 188 11.53 1.79 13.64
C VAL A 188 10.87 2.84 12.76
N SER A 189 11.63 3.36 11.79
CA SER A 189 11.12 4.28 10.77
C SER A 189 10.95 3.56 9.43
N VAL A 190 9.89 3.89 8.71
CA VAL A 190 9.67 3.52 7.31
C VAL A 190 9.49 4.82 6.53
N ASP A 191 10.59 5.36 5.99
CA ASP A 191 10.59 6.67 5.35
C ASP A 191 10.23 6.56 3.85
N ALA A 192 9.13 7.22 3.47
CA ALA A 192 8.74 7.30 2.07
C ALA A 192 9.78 8.01 1.19
N ALA A 193 10.63 8.88 1.75
CA ALA A 193 11.71 9.55 1.04
C ALA A 193 12.82 8.60 0.57
N HIS A 194 12.91 7.41 1.16
CA HIS A 194 13.85 6.37 0.75
C HIS A 194 13.38 5.52 -0.43
N VAL A 195 12.16 5.75 -0.93
CA VAL A 195 11.61 5.06 -2.11
C VAL A 195 11.38 6.07 -3.22
N ARG A 196 11.77 5.72 -4.44
CA ARG A 196 11.69 6.62 -5.59
C ARG A 196 11.10 5.93 -6.82
N ALA A 197 10.17 6.62 -7.48
CA ALA A 197 9.79 6.28 -8.84
C ALA A 197 10.93 6.69 -9.79
N ASN A 198 11.33 5.77 -10.67
CA ASN A 198 12.32 6.04 -11.71
C ASN A 198 11.67 6.80 -12.89
N VAL A 199 12.46 7.41 -13.73
CA VAL A 199 11.99 8.17 -14.90
C VAL A 199 11.10 7.34 -15.84
N ALA A 200 11.26 6.02 -15.84
CA ALA A 200 10.44 5.09 -16.62
C ALA A 200 8.99 4.94 -16.07
N TRP A 201 8.68 5.49 -14.88
CA TRP A 201 7.34 5.47 -14.30
C TRP A 201 6.76 6.89 -14.17
N PRO A 202 6.13 7.43 -15.23
CA PRO A 202 5.60 8.79 -15.22
C PRO A 202 4.43 9.00 -14.24
N GLY A 203 3.75 7.91 -13.82
CA GLY A 203 2.71 7.96 -12.78
C GLY A 203 3.19 8.47 -11.42
N GLY A 204 4.48 8.27 -11.14
CA GLY A 204 5.11 8.80 -9.94
C GLY A 204 4.80 8.02 -8.65
N PHE A 205 5.25 8.61 -7.54
CA PHE A 205 5.11 8.10 -6.19
C PHE A 205 4.69 9.23 -5.24
N PHE A 206 3.88 8.92 -4.24
CA PHE A 206 3.50 9.86 -3.19
C PHE A 206 3.48 9.19 -1.82
N ALA A 207 3.71 9.97 -0.76
CA ALA A 207 3.60 9.49 0.62
C ALA A 207 2.13 9.41 1.03
N SER A 208 1.74 8.33 1.73
CA SER A 208 0.38 8.11 2.23
C SER A 208 0.43 7.68 3.68
N TYR A 209 -0.14 8.51 4.55
CA TYR A 209 -0.17 8.27 5.99
C TYR A 209 -1.60 8.14 6.49
N HIS A 210 -1.85 7.17 7.36
CA HIS A 210 -3.01 7.18 8.22
C HIS A 210 -2.74 8.16 9.36
N ALA A 211 -3.56 9.17 9.50
CA ALA A 211 -3.44 10.18 10.54
C ALA A 211 -4.67 10.13 11.46
N TYR A 212 -4.42 9.94 12.74
CA TYR A 212 -5.46 9.86 13.74
C TYR A 212 -5.29 11.00 14.78
N PRO A 213 -6.30 11.87 15.02
CA PRO A 213 -6.15 13.00 15.94
C PRO A 213 -5.84 12.61 17.38
N TYR A 214 -6.11 11.35 17.75
CA TYR A 214 -5.99 10.86 19.13
C TYR A 214 -5.14 9.59 19.27
N TYR A 215 -4.47 9.18 18.20
CA TYR A 215 -3.60 8.03 18.20
C TYR A 215 -2.45 8.24 17.19
N PRO A 216 -1.24 7.88 17.52
CA PRO A 216 -0.80 7.37 18.84
C PRO A 216 -0.89 8.43 19.94
N ASP A 217 -0.78 8.01 21.19
CA ASP A 217 -1.04 8.84 22.37
C ASP A 217 -0.04 10.01 22.56
N PHE A 218 1.09 10.05 21.82
CA PHE A 218 2.06 11.13 21.92
C PHE A 218 1.42 12.52 21.76
N GLN A 219 0.40 12.64 20.89
CA GLN A 219 -0.32 13.90 20.71
C GLN A 219 -0.99 14.41 21.99
N ARG A 220 -1.33 13.50 22.93
CA ARG A 220 -1.88 13.85 24.25
C ARG A 220 -0.79 14.24 25.25
N HIS A 221 0.43 13.79 25.03
CA HIS A 221 1.55 13.97 25.95
C HIS A 221 2.51 15.07 25.50
N GLU A 222 2.50 15.42 24.24
CA GLU A 222 3.35 16.47 23.69
C GLU A 222 2.99 17.85 24.26
N ALA A 223 3.92 18.46 24.97
CA ALA A 223 3.69 19.74 25.67
C ALA A 223 3.27 20.87 24.72
N ALA A 224 3.76 20.88 23.48
CA ALA A 224 3.41 21.87 22.46
C ALA A 224 1.94 21.81 22.03
N LEU A 225 1.29 20.65 22.17
CA LEU A 225 -0.10 20.39 21.75
C LEU A 225 -1.12 20.51 22.90
N ARG A 226 -0.66 20.73 24.14
CA ARG A 226 -1.52 20.84 25.33
C ARG A 226 -2.07 22.26 25.60
N LYS A 227 -2.10 23.13 24.61
CA LYS A 227 -2.58 24.51 24.75
C LYS A 227 -4.08 24.64 24.55
#